data_437152018a897d92de2784fbc0c5a7d9
#
_entry.id   437152018a897d92de2784fbc0c5a7d9
#
_cell.length_a   1.000
_cell.length_b   1.000
_cell.length_c   1.000
_cell.angle_alpha   90.00
_cell.angle_beta   90.00
_cell.angle_gamma   90.00
#
_symmetry.space_group_name_H-M   'P 1'
#
loop_
_entity.id
_entity.type
_entity.pdbx_description
1 polymer ?
#
loop_
_entity_poly.entity_id
_entity_poly.type
_entity_poly.pdbx_seq_one_letter_code
_entity_poly.pdbx_strand_id
1 'polypeptide(L)'
;MQKQPKKKRSKLKAYNNWGYFFVAPFVIAFLIFSVYPVLRTLYLSFTDIKIMKLNGEVNFVGFENYKRVFTDKFFWRSLRNTLIMWGANIVTQLGLAFILMMIFSDIKYKMRGLSVYRLIYYLPNLIAATSIALLFLNLLDTRYGSVNTLIKQICDTFGWKFKLIDWLGTKWPSRMSISGIQTWMWFGNSFLMLMAGVQGVSKDYLEAASIDGAGRWTIFGKITLPLIKPIMMYVAITSFIGGLQLFDIPYLMVAETSQSYQYTQTTMMYLYRFAFNARTTQTAYASAIAYALFIIILIVSVIQYRMFNRKGD
;
A
#
# COMPACT_ATOMS: atom_id res chain seq x y z
N MET A 1 -62.76 21.73 -17.32
CA MET A 1 -62.03 20.46 -17.29
C MET A 1 -60.82 20.60 -18.24
N GLN A 2 -59.64 20.95 -17.71
CA GLN A 2 -58.42 21.05 -18.49
C GLN A 2 -57.74 19.66 -18.53
N LYS A 3 -57.52 19.11 -19.73
CA LYS A 3 -56.80 17.85 -19.97
C LYS A 3 -55.31 18.06 -19.70
N GLN A 4 -54.77 17.37 -18.69
CA GLN A 4 -53.30 17.31 -18.45
C GLN A 4 -52.59 16.63 -19.65
N PRO A 5 -51.43 17.15 -20.07
CA PRO A 5 -50.66 16.54 -21.16
C PRO A 5 -49.99 15.22 -20.70
N LYS A 6 -50.21 14.15 -21.50
CA LYS A 6 -49.58 12.84 -21.29
C LYS A 6 -48.06 12.94 -21.34
N LYS A 7 -47.37 12.62 -20.23
CA LYS A 7 -45.93 12.48 -20.15
C LYS A 7 -45.37 11.54 -21.21
N LYS A 8 -44.52 12.05 -22.09
CA LYS A 8 -43.73 11.26 -23.05
C LYS A 8 -42.67 10.42 -22.29
N ARG A 9 -43.00 9.17 -21.95
CA ARG A 9 -42.17 8.21 -21.25
C ARG A 9 -41.25 7.33 -22.15
N SER A 10 -41.14 7.57 -23.44
CA SER A 10 -40.57 6.57 -24.37
C SER A 10 -39.13 6.79 -24.84
N LYS A 11 -38.52 7.94 -24.60
CA LYS A 11 -37.12 8.19 -25.08
C LYS A 11 -36.01 7.76 -24.12
N LEU A 12 -36.25 7.69 -22.82
CA LEU A 12 -35.24 7.31 -21.84
C LEU A 12 -34.89 5.81 -21.82
N LYS A 13 -35.81 4.93 -22.21
CA LYS A 13 -35.57 3.48 -22.29
C LYS A 13 -34.64 3.04 -23.42
N ALA A 14 -34.65 3.75 -24.57
CA ALA A 14 -33.81 3.42 -25.71
C ALA A 14 -32.31 3.74 -25.45
N TYR A 15 -32.03 4.81 -24.69
CA TYR A 15 -30.63 5.14 -24.30
C TYR A 15 -30.00 4.16 -23.31
N ASN A 16 -30.80 3.48 -22.50
CA ASN A 16 -30.31 2.57 -21.47
C ASN A 16 -29.63 1.31 -22.04
N ASN A 17 -30.16 0.78 -23.16
CA ASN A 17 -29.60 -0.44 -23.76
C ASN A 17 -28.25 -0.22 -24.44
N TRP A 18 -28.01 0.92 -25.05
CA TRP A 18 -26.73 1.30 -25.63
C TRP A 18 -25.64 1.47 -24.57
N GLY A 19 -26.00 1.99 -23.38
CA GLY A 19 -25.08 2.08 -22.25
C GLY A 19 -24.54 0.70 -21.84
N TYR A 20 -25.38 -0.31 -21.73
CA TYR A 20 -24.95 -1.68 -21.44
C TYR A 20 -24.06 -2.27 -22.52
N PHE A 21 -24.36 -2.01 -23.80
CA PHE A 21 -23.54 -2.47 -24.91
C PHE A 21 -22.12 -1.89 -24.88
N PHE A 22 -21.96 -0.59 -24.59
CA PHE A 22 -20.64 0.04 -24.49
C PHE A 22 -19.84 -0.39 -23.25
N VAL A 23 -20.51 -0.75 -22.16
CA VAL A 23 -19.85 -1.24 -20.94
C VAL A 23 -19.57 -2.74 -20.98
N ALA A 24 -20.30 -3.51 -21.82
CA ALA A 24 -20.22 -4.97 -21.89
C ALA A 24 -18.76 -5.49 -22.10
N PRO A 25 -17.94 -4.97 -23.02
CA PRO A 25 -16.57 -5.46 -23.22
C PRO A 25 -15.71 -5.35 -21.95
N PHE A 26 -15.84 -4.24 -21.23
CA PHE A 26 -15.15 -4.06 -19.96
C PHE A 26 -15.64 -5.05 -18.89
N VAL A 27 -16.95 -5.21 -18.76
CA VAL A 27 -17.56 -6.14 -17.78
C VAL A 27 -17.15 -7.59 -18.09
N ILE A 28 -17.18 -8.00 -19.35
CA ILE A 28 -16.76 -9.35 -19.77
C ILE A 28 -15.28 -9.57 -19.43
N ALA A 29 -14.39 -8.65 -19.78
CA ALA A 29 -12.97 -8.72 -19.44
C ALA A 29 -12.78 -8.79 -17.92
N PHE A 30 -13.47 -7.95 -17.16
CA PHE A 30 -13.42 -7.96 -15.69
C PHE A 30 -13.88 -9.29 -15.08
N LEU A 31 -14.98 -9.87 -15.60
CA LEU A 31 -15.47 -11.16 -15.12
C LEU A 31 -14.49 -12.30 -15.41
N ILE A 32 -13.87 -12.31 -16.61
CA ILE A 32 -12.94 -13.36 -17.01
C ILE A 32 -11.60 -13.22 -16.28
N PHE A 33 -11.01 -12.01 -16.24
CA PHE A 33 -9.63 -11.83 -15.77
C PHE A 33 -9.52 -11.42 -14.30
N SER A 34 -10.60 -10.98 -13.66
CA SER A 34 -10.59 -10.59 -12.24
C SER A 34 -11.49 -11.49 -11.40
N VAL A 35 -12.79 -11.58 -11.73
CA VAL A 35 -13.74 -12.30 -10.88
C VAL A 35 -13.49 -13.81 -10.90
N TYR A 36 -13.33 -14.40 -12.08
CA TYR A 36 -13.10 -15.84 -12.23
C TYR A 36 -11.85 -16.34 -11.46
N PRO A 37 -10.65 -15.75 -11.60
CA PRO A 37 -9.47 -16.17 -10.83
C PRO A 37 -9.67 -16.03 -9.31
N VAL A 38 -10.34 -14.97 -8.85
CA VAL A 38 -10.64 -14.76 -7.44
C VAL A 38 -11.55 -15.90 -6.92
N LEU A 39 -12.67 -16.17 -7.60
CA LEU A 39 -13.58 -17.25 -7.21
C LEU A 39 -12.92 -18.64 -7.30
N ARG A 40 -12.09 -18.87 -8.31
CA ARG A 40 -11.32 -20.11 -8.44
C ARG A 40 -10.33 -20.27 -7.28
N THR A 41 -9.61 -19.23 -6.91
CA THR A 41 -8.70 -19.25 -5.75
C THR A 41 -9.48 -19.52 -4.47
N LEU A 42 -10.69 -18.96 -4.31
CA LEU A 42 -11.57 -19.26 -3.19
C LEU A 42 -11.92 -20.75 -3.16
N TYR A 43 -12.37 -21.32 -4.28
CA TYR A 43 -12.66 -22.74 -4.37
C TYR A 43 -11.45 -23.61 -4.01
N LEU A 44 -10.28 -23.29 -4.59
CA LEU A 44 -9.04 -24.04 -4.32
C LEU A 44 -8.64 -24.01 -2.85
N SER A 45 -8.97 -22.96 -2.10
CA SER A 45 -8.65 -22.86 -0.67
C SER A 45 -9.34 -23.93 0.19
N PHE A 46 -10.43 -24.53 -0.31
CA PHE A 46 -11.18 -25.59 0.34
C PHE A 46 -10.81 -27.01 -0.15
N THR A 47 -9.76 -27.15 -0.96
CA THR A 47 -9.33 -28.41 -1.56
C THR A 47 -7.95 -28.84 -1.05
N ASP A 48 -7.50 -30.04 -1.45
CA ASP A 48 -6.17 -30.58 -1.14
C ASP A 48 -5.17 -30.46 -2.31
N ILE A 49 -5.51 -29.69 -3.33
CA ILE A 49 -4.77 -29.67 -4.59
C ILE A 49 -3.32 -29.18 -4.41
N LYS A 50 -2.39 -29.88 -5.03
CA LYS A 50 -0.98 -29.50 -5.21
C LYS A 50 -0.69 -29.39 -6.70
N ILE A 51 0.06 -28.36 -7.14
CA ILE A 51 0.35 -28.14 -8.58
C ILE A 51 0.96 -29.39 -9.25
N MET A 52 1.81 -30.13 -8.54
CA MET A 52 2.44 -31.34 -9.12
C MET A 52 1.44 -32.51 -9.35
N LYS A 53 0.20 -32.39 -8.87
CA LYS A 53 -0.88 -33.38 -9.07
C LYS A 53 -2.01 -32.81 -9.92
N LEU A 54 -1.69 -32.13 -11.03
CA LEU A 54 -2.72 -31.61 -11.95
C LEU A 54 -3.66 -32.67 -12.50
N ASN A 55 -3.21 -33.94 -12.53
CA ASN A 55 -4.01 -35.11 -12.92
C ASN A 55 -4.53 -35.91 -11.71
N GLY A 56 -4.40 -35.41 -10.47
CA GLY A 56 -4.94 -36.06 -9.28
C GLY A 56 -6.38 -35.66 -9.03
N GLU A 57 -7.12 -36.55 -8.36
CA GLU A 57 -8.44 -36.20 -7.85
C GLU A 57 -8.35 -35.02 -6.89
N VAL A 58 -9.17 -34.00 -7.09
CA VAL A 58 -9.28 -32.83 -6.24
C VAL A 58 -10.30 -33.14 -5.17
N ASN A 59 -9.85 -33.38 -3.95
CA ASN A 59 -10.73 -33.64 -2.84
C ASN A 59 -11.10 -32.34 -2.13
N PHE A 60 -12.36 -32.25 -1.74
CA PHE A 60 -12.83 -31.13 -0.92
C PHE A 60 -12.54 -31.44 0.57
N VAL A 61 -11.72 -30.57 1.19
CA VAL A 61 -11.29 -30.73 2.61
C VAL A 61 -11.92 -29.70 3.54
N GLY A 62 -12.86 -28.90 3.04
CA GLY A 62 -13.53 -27.88 3.84
C GLY A 62 -12.54 -26.85 4.43
N PHE A 63 -12.66 -26.58 5.72
CA PHE A 63 -11.87 -25.55 6.42
C PHE A 63 -10.50 -26.02 6.94
N GLU A 64 -10.02 -27.18 6.57
CA GLU A 64 -8.77 -27.74 7.10
C GLU A 64 -7.56 -26.85 6.80
N ASN A 65 -7.45 -26.33 5.58
CA ASN A 65 -6.40 -25.38 5.22
C ASN A 65 -6.43 -24.09 6.07
N TYR A 66 -7.62 -23.56 6.37
CA TYR A 66 -7.77 -22.38 7.23
C TYR A 66 -7.38 -22.69 8.68
N LYS A 67 -7.79 -23.85 9.22
CA LYS A 67 -7.35 -24.30 10.54
C LYS A 67 -5.82 -24.36 10.60
N ARG A 68 -5.19 -24.90 9.56
CA ARG A 68 -3.73 -24.94 9.43
C ARG A 68 -3.12 -23.52 9.38
N VAL A 69 -3.66 -22.60 8.58
CA VAL A 69 -3.17 -21.21 8.51
C VAL A 69 -3.18 -20.55 9.88
N PHE A 70 -4.29 -20.64 10.63
CA PHE A 70 -4.44 -19.97 11.92
C PHE A 70 -3.64 -20.65 13.05
N THR A 71 -3.26 -21.90 12.91
CA THR A 71 -2.38 -22.62 13.87
C THR A 71 -0.90 -22.51 13.51
N ASP A 72 -0.56 -22.03 12.31
CA ASP A 72 0.80 -21.96 11.82
C ASP A 72 1.57 -20.77 12.42
N LYS A 73 2.57 -21.09 13.24
CA LYS A 73 3.47 -20.08 13.86
C LYS A 73 4.24 -19.26 12.84
N PHE A 74 4.54 -19.80 11.65
CA PHE A 74 5.27 -19.09 10.61
C PHE A 74 4.39 -18.06 9.89
N PHE A 75 3.09 -18.37 9.70
CA PHE A 75 2.13 -17.39 9.20
C PHE A 75 2.04 -16.19 10.13
N TRP A 76 1.84 -16.39 11.42
CA TRP A 76 1.75 -15.30 12.39
C TRP A 76 3.05 -14.51 12.53
N ARG A 77 4.21 -15.18 12.43
CA ARG A 77 5.50 -14.49 12.39
C ARG A 77 5.63 -13.60 11.17
N SER A 78 5.27 -14.10 9.99
CA SER A 78 5.33 -13.33 8.74
C SER A 78 4.36 -12.14 8.77
N LEU A 79 3.16 -12.32 9.29
CA LEU A 79 2.18 -11.24 9.48
C LEU A 79 2.71 -10.16 10.44
N ARG A 80 3.28 -10.57 11.58
CA ARG A 80 3.92 -9.64 12.52
C ARG A 80 5.08 -8.87 11.88
N ASN A 81 5.92 -9.53 11.09
CA ASN A 81 7.00 -8.87 10.36
C ASN A 81 6.46 -7.82 9.40
N THR A 82 5.44 -8.18 8.61
CA THR A 82 4.77 -7.27 7.68
C THR A 82 4.21 -6.05 8.41
N LEU A 83 3.51 -6.25 9.52
CA LEU A 83 2.93 -5.16 10.31
C LEU A 83 4.01 -4.25 10.93
N ILE A 84 5.13 -4.79 11.38
CA ILE A 84 6.25 -3.97 11.93
C ILE A 84 6.86 -3.11 10.81
N MET A 85 7.17 -3.70 9.66
CA MET A 85 7.78 -2.96 8.54
C MET A 85 6.80 -1.94 7.95
N TRP A 86 5.53 -2.32 7.77
CA TRP A 86 4.50 -1.39 7.34
C TRP A 86 4.28 -0.26 8.36
N GLY A 87 4.22 -0.58 9.66
CA GLY A 87 4.04 0.43 10.71
C GLY A 87 5.16 1.47 10.74
N ALA A 88 6.41 1.03 10.59
CA ALA A 88 7.55 1.94 10.46
C ALA A 88 7.46 2.77 9.17
N ASN A 89 7.10 2.12 8.04
CA ASN A 89 6.94 2.81 6.76
C ASN A 89 5.81 3.84 6.79
N ILE A 90 4.60 3.50 7.28
CA ILE A 90 3.45 4.41 7.19
C ILE A 90 3.65 5.68 8.01
N VAL A 91 4.28 5.58 9.18
CA VAL A 91 4.59 6.75 10.03
C VAL A 91 5.52 7.71 9.29
N THR A 92 6.60 7.22 8.72
CA THR A 92 7.58 8.04 8.00
C THR A 92 7.02 8.53 6.66
N GLN A 93 6.32 7.68 5.91
CA GLN A 93 5.71 8.00 4.61
C GLN A 93 4.65 9.09 4.73
N LEU A 94 3.66 8.89 5.62
CA LEU A 94 2.60 9.88 5.83
C LEU A 94 3.14 11.13 6.52
N GLY A 95 4.07 11.00 7.47
CA GLY A 95 4.72 12.14 8.11
C GLY A 95 5.39 13.06 7.09
N LEU A 96 6.22 12.52 6.20
CA LEU A 96 6.85 13.28 5.11
C LEU A 96 5.80 13.87 4.16
N ALA A 97 4.80 13.09 3.74
CA ALA A 97 3.75 13.56 2.86
C ALA A 97 2.95 14.72 3.47
N PHE A 98 2.61 14.65 4.77
CA PHE A 98 1.94 15.72 5.50
C PHE A 98 2.79 16.97 5.64
N ILE A 99 4.07 16.84 6.00
CA ILE A 99 5.00 17.98 6.10
C ILE A 99 5.10 18.68 4.75
N LEU A 100 5.31 17.93 3.67
CA LEU A 100 5.38 18.51 2.33
C LEU A 100 4.05 19.15 1.93
N MET A 101 2.91 18.46 2.13
CA MET A 101 1.59 19.03 1.86
C MET A 101 1.39 20.36 2.60
N MET A 102 1.75 20.44 3.86
CA MET A 102 1.62 21.65 4.66
C MET A 102 2.50 22.79 4.13
N ILE A 103 3.74 22.50 3.70
CA ILE A 103 4.65 23.49 3.12
C ILE A 103 4.09 24.01 1.79
N PHE A 104 3.58 23.11 0.95
CA PHE A 104 3.12 23.46 -0.42
C PHE A 104 1.67 23.92 -0.50
N SER A 105 0.89 23.85 0.59
CA SER A 105 -0.51 24.29 0.65
C SER A 105 -0.68 25.75 1.07
N ASP A 106 0.41 26.48 1.28
CA ASP A 106 0.34 27.87 1.73
C ASP A 106 -0.25 28.81 0.65
N ILE A 107 -1.30 29.53 1.04
CA ILE A 107 -2.02 30.45 0.15
C ILE A 107 -1.20 31.70 -0.16
N LYS A 108 -0.43 32.17 0.82
CA LYS A 108 0.36 33.41 0.71
C LYS A 108 1.59 33.23 -0.19
N TYR A 109 2.14 32.02 -0.23
CA TYR A 109 3.35 31.74 -1.02
C TYR A 109 3.02 30.76 -2.14
N LYS A 110 2.57 31.30 -3.29
CA LYS A 110 2.50 30.52 -4.53
C LYS A 110 3.91 30.11 -4.95
N MET A 111 4.33 28.91 -4.58
CA MET A 111 5.63 28.40 -5.00
C MET A 111 5.67 28.21 -6.51
N ARG A 112 6.59 28.96 -7.16
CA ARG A 112 6.90 28.74 -8.57
C ARG A 112 7.51 27.37 -8.76
N GLY A 113 7.08 26.63 -9.78
CA GLY A 113 7.64 25.30 -10.08
C GLY A 113 7.07 24.15 -9.25
N LEU A 114 5.92 24.30 -8.59
CA LEU A 114 5.26 23.23 -7.81
C LEU A 114 5.11 21.92 -8.60
N SER A 115 4.85 22.00 -9.90
CA SER A 115 4.74 20.82 -10.79
C SER A 115 6.06 20.03 -10.88
N VAL A 116 7.20 20.74 -10.88
CA VAL A 116 8.53 20.11 -10.92
C VAL A 116 8.80 19.37 -9.61
N TYR A 117 8.51 20.00 -8.46
CA TYR A 117 8.65 19.31 -7.16
C TYR A 117 7.78 18.07 -7.05
N ARG A 118 6.54 18.14 -7.53
CA ARG A 118 5.64 16.98 -7.60
C ARG A 118 6.23 15.86 -8.44
N LEU A 119 6.78 16.17 -9.60
CA LEU A 119 7.43 15.19 -10.46
C LEU A 119 8.63 14.55 -9.75
N ILE A 120 9.51 15.35 -9.14
CA ILE A 120 10.71 14.85 -8.43
C ILE A 120 10.32 13.91 -7.28
N TYR A 121 9.33 14.28 -6.47
CA TYR A 121 8.91 13.44 -5.34
C TYR A 121 8.17 12.17 -5.78
N TYR A 122 7.53 12.19 -6.94
CA TYR A 122 6.85 11.01 -7.49
C TYR A 122 7.77 10.09 -8.29
N LEU A 123 8.92 10.60 -8.75
CA LEU A 123 9.87 9.86 -9.60
C LEU A 123 10.27 8.49 -9.03
N PRO A 124 10.57 8.34 -7.72
CA PRO A 124 10.92 7.04 -7.16
C PRO A 124 9.84 5.97 -7.36
N ASN A 125 8.58 6.35 -7.34
CA ASN A 125 7.45 5.44 -7.53
C ASN A 125 7.34 4.87 -8.96
N LEU A 126 7.95 5.55 -9.94
CA LEU A 126 7.95 5.13 -11.34
C LEU A 126 9.09 4.15 -11.68
N ILE A 127 10.07 4.01 -10.79
CA ILE A 127 11.22 3.14 -11.01
C ILE A 127 10.84 1.70 -10.66
N ALA A 128 11.23 0.74 -11.50
CA ALA A 128 10.97 -0.67 -11.23
C ALA A 128 11.60 -1.12 -9.90
N ALA A 129 10.86 -1.88 -9.09
CA ALA A 129 11.31 -2.35 -7.78
C ALA A 129 12.63 -3.14 -7.85
N THR A 130 12.87 -3.88 -8.96
CA THR A 130 14.12 -4.60 -9.20
C THR A 130 15.32 -3.68 -9.32
N SER A 131 15.18 -2.55 -10.03
CA SER A 131 16.24 -1.56 -10.16
C SER A 131 16.54 -0.87 -8.84
N ILE A 132 15.49 -0.56 -8.08
CA ILE A 132 15.61 0.01 -6.74
C ILE A 132 16.30 -0.98 -5.79
N ALA A 133 15.89 -2.25 -5.81
CA ALA A 133 16.51 -3.27 -4.97
C ALA A 133 18.01 -3.41 -5.27
N LEU A 134 18.41 -3.47 -6.55
CA LEU A 134 19.82 -3.55 -6.96
C LEU A 134 20.62 -2.31 -6.53
N LEU A 135 20.05 -1.11 -6.68
CA LEU A 135 20.67 0.13 -6.22
C LEU A 135 20.93 0.08 -4.70
N PHE A 136 19.91 -0.25 -3.91
CA PHE A 136 20.05 -0.27 -2.46
C PHE A 136 20.87 -1.46 -1.95
N LEU A 137 20.92 -2.60 -2.65
CA LEU A 137 21.86 -3.69 -2.33
C LEU A 137 23.31 -3.20 -2.38
N ASN A 138 23.66 -2.43 -3.41
CA ASN A 138 25.01 -1.85 -3.53
C ASN A 138 25.26 -0.74 -2.48
N LEU A 139 24.27 0.15 -2.25
CA LEU A 139 24.42 1.24 -1.29
C LEU A 139 24.53 0.75 0.16
N LEU A 140 23.80 -0.32 0.50
CA LEU A 140 23.71 -0.90 1.84
C LEU A 140 24.64 -2.11 2.04
N ASP A 141 25.54 -2.40 1.07
CA ASP A 141 26.53 -3.44 1.26
C ASP A 141 27.34 -3.18 2.55
N THR A 142 27.54 -4.24 3.34
CA THR A 142 28.17 -4.12 4.64
C THR A 142 29.62 -3.63 4.56
N ARG A 143 30.39 -4.09 3.58
CA ARG A 143 31.83 -3.82 3.49
C ARG A 143 32.15 -2.63 2.58
N TYR A 144 31.50 -2.56 1.43
CA TYR A 144 31.82 -1.61 0.35
C TYR A 144 30.70 -0.59 0.10
N GLY A 145 29.58 -0.68 0.82
CA GLY A 145 28.43 0.18 0.61
C GLY A 145 28.70 1.64 0.98
N SER A 146 28.25 2.54 0.12
CA SER A 146 28.45 3.98 0.26
C SER A 146 27.84 4.52 1.56
N VAL A 147 26.78 3.92 2.09
CA VAL A 147 26.14 4.37 3.35
C VAL A 147 27.07 4.17 4.52
N ASN A 148 27.69 3.01 4.70
CA ASN A 148 28.67 2.76 5.76
C ASN A 148 29.91 3.66 5.60
N THR A 149 30.36 3.89 4.37
CA THR A 149 31.49 4.76 4.06
C THR A 149 31.20 6.21 4.48
N LEU A 150 30.01 6.74 4.15
CA LEU A 150 29.58 8.08 4.55
C LEU A 150 29.47 8.22 6.07
N ILE A 151 28.84 7.24 6.73
CA ILE A 151 28.72 7.26 8.21
C ILE A 151 30.11 7.24 8.84
N LYS A 152 31.05 6.43 8.33
CA LYS A 152 32.41 6.39 8.81
C LYS A 152 33.07 7.76 8.66
N GLN A 153 32.98 8.39 7.50
CA GLN A 153 33.59 9.74 7.30
C GLN A 153 33.00 10.78 8.26
N ILE A 154 31.69 10.74 8.50
CA ILE A 154 31.04 11.64 9.48
C ILE A 154 31.58 11.35 10.90
N CYS A 155 31.65 10.10 11.31
CA CYS A 155 32.19 9.71 12.61
C CYS A 155 33.62 10.14 12.77
N ASP A 156 34.45 9.94 11.75
CA ASP A 156 35.88 10.35 11.77
C ASP A 156 36.02 11.88 11.89
N THR A 157 35.16 12.66 11.22
CA THR A 157 35.15 14.14 11.29
C THR A 157 34.80 14.65 12.69
N PHE A 158 33.86 13.99 13.39
CA PHE A 158 33.42 14.38 14.73
C PHE A 158 34.17 13.64 15.86
N GLY A 159 35.14 12.80 15.54
CA GLY A 159 35.89 11.99 16.52
C GLY A 159 35.07 10.88 17.19
N TRP A 160 33.97 10.44 16.54
CA TRP A 160 33.11 9.39 17.07
C TRP A 160 33.60 8.00 16.67
N LYS A 161 33.37 7.00 17.54
CA LYS A 161 33.71 5.61 17.22
C LYS A 161 32.73 5.06 16.19
N PHE A 162 33.19 4.71 14.99
CA PHE A 162 32.40 4.05 13.97
C PHE A 162 32.27 2.55 14.28
N LYS A 163 31.05 2.04 14.15
CA LYS A 163 30.75 0.60 14.15
C LYS A 163 30.13 0.23 12.84
N LEU A 164 30.69 -0.78 12.18
CA LEU A 164 30.17 -1.31 10.93
C LEU A 164 28.73 -1.81 11.12
N ILE A 165 27.81 -1.34 10.25
CA ILE A 165 26.40 -1.70 10.30
C ILE A 165 26.13 -2.73 9.20
N ASP A 166 25.64 -3.89 9.59
CA ASP A 166 25.11 -4.88 8.66
C ASP A 166 23.62 -4.61 8.43
N TRP A 167 23.35 -3.81 7.37
CA TRP A 167 22.03 -3.29 7.04
C TRP A 167 21.03 -4.37 6.67
N LEU A 168 21.46 -5.48 6.09
CA LEU A 168 20.58 -6.53 5.57
C LEU A 168 20.74 -7.87 6.31
N GLY A 169 21.79 -8.07 7.11
CA GLY A 169 22.04 -9.31 7.83
C GLY A 169 21.48 -9.33 9.26
N THR A 170 21.21 -8.17 9.85
CA THR A 170 20.73 -8.08 11.24
C THR A 170 19.28 -7.67 11.33
N LYS A 171 18.62 -8.03 12.46
CA LYS A 171 17.16 -7.94 12.65
C LYS A 171 16.58 -6.55 12.45
N TRP A 172 17.05 -5.55 13.20
CA TRP A 172 16.46 -4.21 13.16
C TRP A 172 16.95 -3.39 11.96
N PRO A 173 18.24 -3.37 11.64
CA PRO A 173 18.73 -2.70 10.44
C PRO A 173 18.01 -3.18 9.17
N SER A 174 17.81 -4.49 8.97
CA SER A 174 17.12 -4.98 7.77
C SER A 174 15.66 -4.55 7.68
N ARG A 175 14.94 -4.53 8.80
CA ARG A 175 13.56 -4.02 8.83
C ARG A 175 13.49 -2.53 8.54
N MET A 176 14.38 -1.73 9.14
CA MET A 176 14.41 -0.28 8.95
C MET A 176 14.86 0.08 7.53
N SER A 177 15.83 -0.64 6.97
CA SER A 177 16.25 -0.46 5.57
C SER A 177 15.10 -0.71 4.61
N ILE A 178 14.40 -1.83 4.73
CA ILE A 178 13.23 -2.14 3.89
C ILE A 178 12.13 -1.08 4.06
N SER A 179 11.81 -0.71 5.31
CA SER A 179 10.80 0.32 5.58
C SER A 179 11.20 1.69 5.05
N GLY A 180 12.48 2.08 5.15
CA GLY A 180 13.00 3.33 4.62
C GLY A 180 12.95 3.39 3.09
N ILE A 181 13.31 2.30 2.41
CA ILE A 181 13.19 2.19 0.95
C ILE A 181 11.73 2.30 0.52
N GLN A 182 10.82 1.62 1.19
CA GLN A 182 9.40 1.72 0.94
C GLN A 182 8.87 3.15 1.16
N THR A 183 9.33 3.81 2.23
CA THR A 183 9.01 5.22 2.46
C THR A 183 9.44 6.08 1.27
N TRP A 184 10.70 5.96 0.84
CA TRP A 184 11.25 6.70 -0.28
C TRP A 184 10.50 6.46 -1.59
N MET A 185 10.06 5.21 -1.83
CA MET A 185 9.27 4.86 -3.02
C MET A 185 7.86 5.47 -3.00
N TRP A 186 7.20 5.52 -1.84
CA TRP A 186 5.75 5.76 -1.78
C TRP A 186 5.33 7.10 -1.17
N PHE A 187 6.22 7.85 -0.49
CA PHE A 187 5.84 9.13 0.13
C PHE A 187 5.36 10.15 -0.90
N GLY A 188 5.96 10.19 -2.09
CA GLY A 188 5.57 11.09 -3.17
C GLY A 188 4.16 10.82 -3.69
N ASN A 189 3.76 9.56 -3.82
CA ASN A 189 2.38 9.19 -4.17
C ASN A 189 1.38 9.69 -3.11
N SER A 190 1.67 9.45 -1.84
CA SER A 190 0.84 9.95 -0.73
C SER A 190 0.76 11.47 -0.70
N PHE A 191 1.88 12.15 -0.93
CA PHE A 191 1.94 13.61 -1.06
C PHE A 191 1.06 14.12 -2.20
N LEU A 192 1.12 13.52 -3.39
CA LEU A 192 0.30 13.93 -4.52
C LEU A 192 -1.20 13.77 -4.23
N MET A 193 -1.61 12.66 -3.64
CA MET A 193 -3.00 12.41 -3.26
C MET A 193 -3.51 13.44 -2.24
N LEU A 194 -2.72 13.72 -1.21
CA LEU A 194 -3.06 14.74 -0.21
C LEU A 194 -3.13 16.13 -0.83
N MET A 195 -2.19 16.49 -1.71
CA MET A 195 -2.21 17.77 -2.43
C MET A 195 -3.42 17.92 -3.36
N ALA A 196 -3.85 16.83 -4.01
CA ALA A 196 -5.09 16.84 -4.79
C ALA A 196 -6.31 17.15 -3.91
N GLY A 197 -6.34 16.59 -2.70
CA GLY A 197 -7.35 16.92 -1.69
C GLY A 197 -7.35 18.40 -1.33
N VAL A 198 -6.19 18.97 -1.02
CA VAL A 198 -6.06 20.40 -0.67
C VAL A 198 -6.49 21.31 -1.82
N GLN A 199 -6.18 20.95 -3.06
CA GLN A 199 -6.59 21.73 -4.23
C GLN A 199 -8.11 21.71 -4.48
N GLY A 200 -8.81 20.71 -3.96
CA GLY A 200 -10.26 20.61 -3.99
C GLY A 200 -10.96 21.51 -2.96
N VAL A 201 -10.23 22.09 -2.01
CA VAL A 201 -10.78 23.02 -1.03
C VAL A 201 -11.03 24.38 -1.68
N SER A 202 -12.26 24.92 -1.56
CA SER A 202 -12.59 26.25 -2.10
C SER A 202 -11.69 27.32 -1.49
N LYS A 203 -11.18 28.20 -2.34
CA LYS A 203 -10.37 29.34 -1.90
C LYS A 203 -11.16 30.30 -1.02
N ASP A 204 -12.47 30.41 -1.22
CA ASP A 204 -13.33 31.30 -0.47
C ASP A 204 -13.27 31.03 1.04
N TYR A 205 -13.23 29.74 1.44
CA TYR A 205 -13.08 29.39 2.87
C TYR A 205 -11.72 29.83 3.43
N LEU A 206 -10.69 29.73 2.62
CA LEU A 206 -9.32 30.05 3.03
C LEU A 206 -9.12 31.57 3.10
N GLU A 207 -9.71 32.32 2.15
CA GLU A 207 -9.67 33.78 2.08
C GLU A 207 -10.52 34.42 3.19
N ALA A 208 -11.74 33.92 3.43
CA ALA A 208 -12.60 34.37 4.54
C ALA A 208 -11.89 34.22 5.88
N ALA A 209 -11.31 33.05 6.14
CA ALA A 209 -10.56 32.83 7.39
C ALA A 209 -9.33 33.75 7.51
N SER A 210 -8.69 34.09 6.41
CA SER A 210 -7.56 35.04 6.41
C SER A 210 -8.02 36.47 6.72
N ILE A 211 -9.20 36.88 6.24
CA ILE A 211 -9.83 38.17 6.57
C ILE A 211 -10.19 38.23 8.05
N ASP A 212 -10.68 37.13 8.62
CA ASP A 212 -10.98 36.98 10.06
C ASP A 212 -9.70 36.93 10.93
N GLY A 213 -8.51 37.10 10.34
CA GLY A 213 -7.25 37.11 11.08
C GLY A 213 -6.70 35.74 11.45
N ALA A 214 -7.27 34.64 10.91
CA ALA A 214 -6.76 33.31 11.21
C ALA A 214 -5.34 33.11 10.67
N GLY A 215 -4.43 32.64 11.55
CA GLY A 215 -3.08 32.30 11.18
C GLY A 215 -3.02 31.00 10.34
N ARG A 216 -1.91 30.80 9.62
CA ARG A 216 -1.67 29.62 8.77
C ARG A 216 -2.00 28.27 9.43
N TRP A 217 -1.56 28.09 10.65
CA TRP A 217 -1.79 26.87 11.43
C TRP A 217 -3.26 26.64 11.77
N THR A 218 -3.99 27.71 12.04
CA THR A 218 -5.43 27.67 12.31
C THR A 218 -6.19 27.28 11.05
N ILE A 219 -5.88 27.90 9.91
CA ILE A 219 -6.49 27.55 8.61
C ILE A 219 -6.19 26.10 8.26
N PHE A 220 -4.93 25.67 8.37
CA PHE A 220 -4.55 24.30 8.07
C PHE A 220 -5.26 23.29 8.97
N GLY A 221 -5.21 23.49 10.30
CA GLY A 221 -5.76 22.52 11.26
C GLY A 221 -7.28 22.51 11.36
N LYS A 222 -7.93 23.69 11.27
CA LYS A 222 -9.39 23.82 11.49
C LYS A 222 -10.20 23.84 10.19
N ILE A 223 -9.60 24.13 9.05
CA ILE A 223 -10.32 24.20 7.76
C ILE A 223 -9.79 23.15 6.79
N THR A 224 -8.50 23.19 6.47
CA THR A 224 -7.95 22.29 5.44
C THR A 224 -8.03 20.83 5.85
N LEU A 225 -7.51 20.45 7.02
CA LEU A 225 -7.49 19.05 7.46
C LEU A 225 -8.89 18.41 7.58
N PRO A 226 -9.90 19.07 8.17
CA PRO A 226 -11.25 18.52 8.19
C PRO A 226 -11.85 18.32 6.79
N LEU A 227 -11.64 19.26 5.88
CA LEU A 227 -12.18 19.18 4.52
C LEU A 227 -11.52 18.10 3.66
N ILE A 228 -10.22 17.82 3.86
CA ILE A 228 -9.52 16.74 3.15
C ILE A 228 -9.59 15.39 3.87
N LYS A 229 -10.33 15.28 4.99
CA LYS A 229 -10.49 14.04 5.76
C LYS A 229 -10.86 12.83 4.90
N PRO A 230 -11.76 12.91 3.87
CA PRO A 230 -12.04 11.77 2.98
C PRO A 230 -10.81 11.29 2.20
N ILE A 231 -9.98 12.21 1.73
CA ILE A 231 -8.73 11.87 1.03
C ILE A 231 -7.70 11.25 1.98
N MET A 232 -7.58 11.80 3.21
CA MET A 232 -6.72 11.22 4.23
C MET A 232 -7.12 9.78 4.57
N MET A 233 -8.43 9.53 4.70
CA MET A 233 -8.98 8.19 4.88
C MET A 233 -8.61 7.26 3.72
N TYR A 234 -8.80 7.71 2.49
CA TYR A 234 -8.43 6.94 1.30
C TYR A 234 -6.94 6.58 1.29
N VAL A 235 -6.06 7.55 1.56
CA VAL A 235 -4.60 7.32 1.62
C VAL A 235 -4.23 6.35 2.74
N ALA A 236 -4.85 6.45 3.91
CA ALA A 236 -4.60 5.54 5.03
C ALA A 236 -5.03 4.09 4.71
N ILE A 237 -6.23 3.90 4.14
CA ILE A 237 -6.75 2.57 3.77
C ILE A 237 -5.91 1.96 2.66
N THR A 238 -5.58 2.70 1.61
CA THR A 238 -4.77 2.18 0.49
C THR A 238 -3.34 1.89 0.92
N SER A 239 -2.75 2.69 1.81
CA SER A 239 -1.45 2.40 2.40
C SER A 239 -1.46 1.13 3.25
N PHE A 240 -2.55 0.85 3.98
CA PHE A 240 -2.70 -0.39 4.73
C PHE A 240 -2.79 -1.61 3.82
N ILE A 241 -3.63 -1.53 2.77
CA ILE A 241 -3.78 -2.59 1.78
C ILE A 241 -2.42 -2.90 1.13
N GLY A 242 -1.73 -1.88 0.60
CA GLY A 242 -0.42 -2.04 -0.03
C GLY A 242 0.67 -2.52 0.95
N GLY A 243 0.61 -2.08 2.19
CA GLY A 243 1.54 -2.49 3.24
C GLY A 243 1.42 -3.97 3.62
N LEU A 244 0.20 -4.52 3.68
CA LEU A 244 0.01 -5.96 3.90
C LEU A 244 0.36 -6.82 2.67
N GLN A 245 0.41 -6.21 1.50
CA GLN A 245 0.85 -6.83 0.24
C GLN A 245 2.35 -6.61 -0.03
N LEU A 246 3.11 -6.12 0.95
CA LEU A 246 4.56 -5.90 0.83
C LEU A 246 5.29 -7.18 0.40
N PHE A 247 5.90 -7.16 -0.79
CA PHE A 247 6.56 -8.31 -1.39
C PHE A 247 7.90 -7.97 -2.05
N ASP A 248 7.92 -7.05 -3.04
CA ASP A 248 9.02 -6.88 -3.98
C ASP A 248 10.35 -6.59 -3.31
N ILE A 249 10.43 -5.53 -2.51
CA ILE A 249 11.69 -5.08 -1.91
C ILE A 249 12.27 -6.11 -0.93
N PRO A 250 11.53 -6.65 0.06
CA PRO A 250 12.11 -7.65 0.94
C PRO A 250 12.46 -8.96 0.23
N TYR A 251 11.69 -9.36 -0.80
CA TYR A 251 11.97 -10.55 -1.59
C TYR A 251 13.25 -10.44 -2.43
N LEU A 252 13.49 -9.28 -3.03
CA LEU A 252 14.65 -9.03 -3.87
C LEU A 252 15.93 -8.75 -3.08
N MET A 253 15.82 -8.18 -1.87
CA MET A 253 16.98 -7.73 -1.09
C MET A 253 17.44 -8.73 -0.04
N VAL A 254 16.59 -9.65 0.41
CA VAL A 254 16.96 -10.57 1.51
C VAL A 254 16.86 -12.01 1.03
N ALA A 255 18.04 -12.65 0.87
CA ALA A 255 18.11 -14.05 0.48
C ALA A 255 17.49 -14.97 1.56
N GLU A 256 16.84 -16.07 1.13
CA GLU A 256 16.25 -17.06 2.04
C GLU A 256 17.29 -17.69 3.01
N THR A 257 18.55 -17.72 2.60
CA THR A 257 19.68 -18.23 3.40
C THR A 257 20.19 -17.22 4.43
N SER A 258 19.77 -15.95 4.34
CA SER A 258 20.21 -14.92 5.28
C SER A 258 19.60 -15.12 6.68
N GLN A 259 20.38 -14.83 7.72
CA GLN A 259 19.91 -14.85 9.11
C GLN A 259 18.74 -13.88 9.34
N SER A 260 18.72 -12.75 8.61
CA SER A 260 17.65 -11.75 8.68
C SER A 260 16.34 -12.17 8.03
N TYR A 261 16.35 -13.19 7.15
CA TYR A 261 15.15 -13.64 6.45
C TYR A 261 13.97 -13.92 7.40
N GLN A 262 14.21 -14.60 8.51
CA GLN A 262 13.17 -14.87 9.52
C GLN A 262 12.51 -13.62 10.11
N TYR A 263 13.19 -12.45 10.05
CA TYR A 263 12.71 -11.17 10.57
C TYR A 263 12.12 -10.26 9.49
N THR A 264 12.38 -10.55 8.22
CA THR A 264 11.97 -9.74 7.05
C THR A 264 10.98 -10.48 6.15
N GLN A 265 10.82 -11.80 6.30
CA GLN A 265 9.82 -12.57 5.57
C GLN A 265 8.43 -12.00 5.82
N THR A 266 7.79 -11.47 4.77
CA THR A 266 6.43 -10.94 4.79
C THR A 266 5.40 -12.04 4.57
N THR A 267 4.12 -11.72 4.82
CA THR A 267 3.01 -12.65 4.56
C THR A 267 2.91 -13.00 3.08
N MET A 268 3.16 -12.03 2.19
CA MET A 268 3.16 -12.26 0.75
C MET A 268 4.33 -13.13 0.30
N MET A 269 5.53 -12.98 0.89
CA MET A 269 6.66 -13.89 0.64
C MET A 269 6.34 -15.31 1.13
N TYR A 270 5.68 -15.43 2.29
CA TYR A 270 5.26 -16.72 2.84
C TYR A 270 4.23 -17.40 1.93
N LEU A 271 3.22 -16.67 1.45
CA LEU A 271 2.25 -17.13 0.45
C LEU A 271 2.96 -17.57 -0.84
N TYR A 272 3.82 -16.70 -1.39
CA TYR A 272 4.55 -16.94 -2.65
C TYR A 272 5.36 -18.24 -2.62
N ARG A 273 6.00 -18.53 -1.49
CA ARG A 273 6.74 -19.78 -1.28
C ARG A 273 5.87 -21.02 -1.47
N PHE A 274 4.62 -21.02 -0.97
CA PHE A 274 3.71 -22.16 -1.15
C PHE A 274 3.02 -22.16 -2.52
N ALA A 275 2.89 -21.01 -3.16
CA ALA A 275 2.25 -20.92 -4.46
C ALA A 275 3.18 -21.33 -5.61
N PHE A 276 4.47 -20.94 -5.56
CA PHE A 276 5.35 -20.98 -6.74
C PHE A 276 6.70 -21.70 -6.53
N ASN A 277 7.12 -22.00 -5.30
CA ASN A 277 8.37 -22.73 -5.10
C ASN A 277 8.17 -24.22 -5.38
N ALA A 278 8.86 -24.74 -6.39
CA ALA A 278 8.73 -26.13 -6.88
C ALA A 278 8.88 -27.22 -5.79
N ARG A 279 9.65 -26.93 -4.74
CA ARG A 279 9.87 -27.90 -3.63
C ARG A 279 8.77 -27.91 -2.58
N THR A 280 8.04 -26.80 -2.44
CA THR A 280 7.07 -26.59 -1.36
C THR A 280 5.67 -26.26 -1.84
N THR A 281 5.42 -26.32 -3.15
CA THR A 281 4.13 -25.94 -3.76
C THR A 281 2.96 -26.70 -3.13
N GLN A 282 2.04 -25.94 -2.59
CA GLN A 282 0.75 -26.37 -2.01
C GLN A 282 -0.28 -25.30 -2.37
N THR A 283 -0.82 -25.37 -3.59
CA THR A 283 -1.72 -24.33 -4.13
C THR A 283 -2.93 -24.09 -3.25
N ALA A 284 -3.53 -25.15 -2.73
CA ALA A 284 -4.69 -25.03 -1.85
C ALA A 284 -4.35 -24.29 -0.54
N TYR A 285 -3.21 -24.59 0.06
CA TYR A 285 -2.75 -23.90 1.27
C TYR A 285 -2.38 -22.43 0.99
N ALA A 286 -1.69 -22.15 -0.13
CA ALA A 286 -1.40 -20.79 -0.56
C ALA A 286 -2.68 -19.97 -0.81
N SER A 287 -3.70 -20.60 -1.40
CA SER A 287 -5.01 -19.99 -1.61
C SER A 287 -5.70 -19.66 -0.27
N ALA A 288 -5.60 -20.55 0.72
CA ALA A 288 -6.14 -20.29 2.06
C ALA A 288 -5.38 -19.15 2.78
N ILE A 289 -4.06 -19.03 2.62
CA ILE A 289 -3.27 -17.89 3.12
C ILE A 289 -3.73 -16.60 2.46
N ALA A 290 -3.94 -16.60 1.13
CA ALA A 290 -4.40 -15.42 0.39
C ALA A 290 -5.77 -14.92 0.91
N TYR A 291 -6.72 -15.82 1.11
CA TYR A 291 -8.03 -15.48 1.65
C TYR A 291 -8.00 -15.09 3.14
N ALA A 292 -7.16 -15.73 3.95
CA ALA A 292 -6.95 -15.30 5.33
C ALA A 292 -6.41 -13.85 5.38
N LEU A 293 -5.43 -13.52 4.53
CA LEU A 293 -4.90 -12.18 4.42
C LEU A 293 -5.96 -11.19 3.91
N PHE A 294 -6.74 -11.58 2.89
CA PHE A 294 -7.84 -10.78 2.36
C PHE A 294 -8.87 -10.43 3.45
N ILE A 295 -9.27 -11.42 4.27
CA ILE A 295 -10.21 -11.22 5.38
C ILE A 295 -9.64 -10.24 6.41
N ILE A 296 -8.35 -10.37 6.77
CA ILE A 296 -7.67 -9.46 7.69
C ILE A 296 -7.69 -8.02 7.13
N ILE A 297 -7.33 -7.86 5.85
CA ILE A 297 -7.35 -6.57 5.17
C ILE A 297 -8.77 -5.98 5.19
N LEU A 298 -9.77 -6.77 4.84
CA LEU A 298 -11.16 -6.33 4.79
C LEU A 298 -11.65 -5.84 6.16
N ILE A 299 -11.43 -6.63 7.21
CA ILE A 299 -11.85 -6.29 8.58
C ILE A 299 -11.22 -4.97 9.02
N VAL A 300 -9.89 -4.82 8.87
CA VAL A 300 -9.18 -3.61 9.30
C VAL A 300 -9.59 -2.40 8.46
N SER A 301 -9.76 -2.56 7.14
CA SER A 301 -10.22 -1.48 6.25
C SER A 301 -11.63 -1.00 6.62
N VAL A 302 -12.55 -1.92 6.96
CA VAL A 302 -13.90 -1.58 7.45
C VAL A 302 -13.84 -0.84 8.80
N ILE A 303 -12.96 -1.27 9.70
CA ILE A 303 -12.74 -0.59 10.98
C ILE A 303 -12.21 0.83 10.74
N GLN A 304 -11.18 0.99 9.91
CA GLN A 304 -10.63 2.31 9.55
C GLN A 304 -11.71 3.20 8.95
N TYR A 305 -12.49 2.69 7.98
CA TYR A 305 -13.58 3.43 7.36
C TYR A 305 -14.61 3.93 8.39
N ARG A 306 -15.06 3.06 9.31
CA ARG A 306 -16.00 3.42 10.38
C ARG A 306 -15.42 4.44 11.35
N MET A 307 -14.14 4.32 11.71
CA MET A 307 -13.48 5.28 12.61
C MET A 307 -13.40 6.68 11.99
N PHE A 308 -13.11 6.80 10.71
CA PHE A 308 -13.07 8.09 10.02
C PHE A 308 -14.45 8.72 9.86
N ASN A 309 -15.51 7.93 9.62
CA ASN A 309 -16.87 8.44 9.45
C ASN A 309 -17.59 8.76 10.77
N ARG A 310 -17.20 8.18 11.89
CA ARG A 310 -17.86 8.36 13.20
C ARG A 310 -17.75 9.77 13.79
N LYS A 311 -16.97 10.69 13.21
CA LYS A 311 -16.79 12.08 13.67
C LYS A 311 -17.43 13.11 12.72
N GLY A 312 -18.42 12.71 11.96
CA GLY A 312 -19.14 13.56 11.00
C GLY A 312 -20.60 13.86 11.36
N ASP A 313 -21.06 13.39 12.54
CA ASP A 313 -22.37 13.75 13.11
C ASP A 313 -22.20 14.75 14.25
#